data_6226043684b455f8470a137567deec23
#
_entry.id   6226043684b455f8470a137567deec23
#
_cell.length_a   1.000
_cell.length_b   1.000
_cell.length_c   1.000
_cell.angle_alpha   90.00
_cell.angle_beta   90.00
_cell.angle_gamma   90.00
#
_symmetry.space_group_name_H-M   'P 1'
#
loop_
_entity.id
_entity.type
_entity.pdbx_description
1 polymer ?
#
loop_
_entity_poly.entity_id
_entity_poly.type
_entity_poly.pdbx_seq_one_letter_code
_entity_poly.pdbx_strand_id
1 'polypeptide(L)'
;KSFKYPVLKGTHGPEVIDIKTLYKDTGYFTHDPGFTATSSCESELTFIDGDEGILLHRGYDIADLAEKCNFLEVAYLLLYGELPTKQEFDSFNHSITHHSMVHEQVRSFYNGFRRDAHPMAIMVGVVGALSAFYNDHPAFDTYEIRDLTAHRLIAKIPTLAAMTHKYSVGQPFIYPKNELDYAENFLHMCFAVPAEPYKVNPVVAQAMNKLFILHADHEQNASTSTVRLAGSSGANPYACTAAGIATLWGPSHGGANEAVLRMLDEIGSADKIPEFIK
;
A
#
# COMPACT_ATOMS: atom_id res chain seq x y z
N LYS A 1 -26.66 -38.31 -5.26
CA LYS A 1 -25.23 -38.49 -5.54
C LYS A 1 -24.44 -37.80 -4.43
N SER A 2 -23.37 -38.43 -3.94
CA SER A 2 -22.43 -37.87 -2.99
C SER A 2 -21.14 -37.54 -3.73
N PHE A 3 -20.55 -36.36 -3.43
CA PHE A 3 -19.28 -35.92 -3.96
C PHE A 3 -18.32 -35.68 -2.82
N LYS A 4 -17.02 -35.87 -3.05
CA LYS A 4 -15.96 -35.63 -2.05
C LYS A 4 -15.00 -34.56 -2.61
N TYR A 5 -14.72 -33.56 -1.79
CA TYR A 5 -13.77 -32.49 -2.11
C TYR A 5 -12.63 -32.48 -1.10
N PRO A 6 -11.40 -32.14 -1.51
CA PRO A 6 -10.29 -31.96 -0.60
C PRO A 6 -10.56 -30.82 0.40
N VAL A 7 -10.07 -30.98 1.61
CA VAL A 7 -10.00 -29.92 2.62
C VAL A 7 -8.56 -29.49 2.72
N LEU A 8 -8.31 -28.20 2.49
CA LEU A 8 -6.99 -27.59 2.62
C LEU A 8 -6.87 -26.95 3.99
N LYS A 9 -5.68 -27.06 4.59
CA LYS A 9 -5.37 -26.51 5.91
C LYS A 9 -4.14 -25.64 5.80
N GLY A 10 -4.28 -24.36 6.18
CA GLY A 10 -3.17 -23.43 6.33
C GLY A 10 -2.46 -23.58 7.68
N THR A 11 -1.38 -22.85 7.88
CA THR A 11 -0.70 -22.72 9.18
C THR A 11 -1.58 -21.97 10.16
N HIS A 12 -2.27 -20.96 9.69
CA HIS A 12 -3.26 -20.15 10.40
C HIS A 12 -4.56 -20.06 9.59
N GLY A 13 -5.65 -19.69 10.25
CA GLY A 13 -6.96 -19.51 9.66
C GLY A 13 -7.79 -20.79 9.56
N PRO A 14 -9.05 -20.69 9.07
CA PRO A 14 -9.96 -21.81 8.95
C PRO A 14 -9.53 -22.80 7.85
N GLU A 15 -9.93 -24.07 8.01
CA GLU A 15 -9.83 -25.06 6.93
C GLU A 15 -10.79 -24.70 5.78
N VAL A 16 -10.38 -24.90 4.53
CA VAL A 16 -11.16 -24.55 3.36
C VAL A 16 -11.43 -25.78 2.46
N ILE A 17 -12.59 -25.81 1.84
CA ILE A 17 -12.97 -26.87 0.89
C ILE A 17 -12.49 -26.44 -0.50
N ASP A 18 -11.63 -27.23 -1.13
CA ASP A 18 -11.20 -27.00 -2.52
C ASP A 18 -12.32 -27.39 -3.48
N ILE A 19 -12.99 -26.40 -4.04
CA ILE A 19 -14.11 -26.55 -4.97
C ILE A 19 -13.68 -26.47 -6.45
N LYS A 20 -12.38 -26.53 -6.74
CA LYS A 20 -11.85 -26.37 -8.12
C LYS A 20 -12.52 -27.25 -9.16
N THR A 21 -12.96 -28.45 -8.79
CA THR A 21 -13.63 -29.40 -9.72
C THR A 21 -15.15 -29.41 -9.60
N LEU A 22 -15.75 -28.60 -8.70
CA LEU A 22 -17.17 -28.62 -8.38
C LEU A 22 -18.06 -28.58 -9.63
N TYR A 23 -17.84 -27.65 -10.54
CA TYR A 23 -18.65 -27.52 -11.75
C TYR A 23 -18.51 -28.73 -12.66
N LYS A 24 -17.30 -29.23 -12.86
CA LYS A 24 -17.04 -30.42 -13.69
C LYS A 24 -17.76 -31.65 -13.14
N ASP A 25 -17.80 -31.83 -11.84
CA ASP A 25 -18.32 -33.02 -11.17
C ASP A 25 -19.85 -32.97 -11.00
N THR A 26 -20.41 -31.78 -10.83
CA THR A 26 -21.83 -31.61 -10.43
C THR A 26 -22.67 -30.83 -11.42
N GLY A 27 -22.06 -29.94 -12.22
CA GLY A 27 -22.75 -28.92 -13.03
C GLY A 27 -23.23 -27.71 -12.25
N TYR A 28 -22.85 -27.58 -10.95
CA TYR A 28 -23.27 -26.45 -10.09
C TYR A 28 -22.12 -25.49 -9.84
N PHE A 29 -22.46 -24.21 -9.66
CA PHE A 29 -21.59 -23.17 -9.10
C PHE A 29 -21.99 -22.88 -7.65
N THR A 30 -21.06 -22.29 -6.88
CA THR A 30 -21.36 -21.67 -5.60
C THR A 30 -21.99 -20.30 -5.81
N HIS A 31 -22.74 -19.82 -4.82
CA HIS A 31 -23.27 -18.45 -4.78
C HIS A 31 -22.93 -17.82 -3.44
N ASP A 32 -21.89 -16.98 -3.45
CA ASP A 32 -21.42 -16.22 -2.28
C ASP A 32 -21.04 -14.81 -2.74
N PRO A 33 -22.04 -13.90 -2.96
CA PRO A 33 -21.81 -12.59 -3.56
C PRO A 33 -20.96 -11.66 -2.68
N GLY A 34 -20.88 -11.94 -1.39
CA GLY A 34 -20.07 -11.16 -0.44
C GLY A 34 -18.71 -11.75 -0.13
N PHE A 35 -18.37 -12.90 -0.73
CA PHE A 35 -17.15 -13.67 -0.42
C PHE A 35 -16.98 -13.99 1.07
N THR A 36 -18.10 -14.09 1.82
CA THR A 36 -18.13 -14.28 3.27
C THR A 36 -17.67 -15.67 3.71
N ALA A 37 -17.74 -16.64 2.82
CA ALA A 37 -17.31 -18.02 3.04
C ALA A 37 -16.41 -18.55 1.91
N THR A 38 -15.73 -17.65 1.16
CA THR A 38 -14.91 -18.01 0.01
C THR A 38 -13.47 -17.57 0.23
N SER A 39 -12.55 -18.53 0.32
CA SER A 39 -11.12 -18.28 0.21
C SER A 39 -10.73 -18.10 -1.26
N SER A 40 -10.19 -16.95 -1.60
CA SER A 40 -9.82 -16.59 -2.97
C SER A 40 -8.39 -16.98 -3.35
N CYS A 41 -7.52 -17.22 -2.36
CA CYS A 41 -6.12 -17.60 -2.56
C CYS A 41 -5.48 -18.13 -1.28
N GLU A 42 -4.29 -18.70 -1.46
CA GLU A 42 -3.31 -18.92 -0.39
C GLU A 42 -2.37 -17.72 -0.31
N SER A 43 -1.97 -17.32 0.89
CA SER A 43 -1.02 -16.24 1.12
C SER A 43 -0.13 -16.58 2.31
N GLU A 44 1.14 -16.24 2.20
CA GLU A 44 2.13 -16.33 3.28
C GLU A 44 2.43 -14.96 3.90
N LEU A 45 1.74 -13.89 3.46
CA LEU A 45 2.11 -12.53 3.82
C LEU A 45 1.56 -12.10 5.17
N THR A 46 0.25 -12.20 5.33
CA THR A 46 -0.44 -11.61 6.48
C THR A 46 -1.52 -12.55 6.99
N PHE A 47 -1.64 -12.64 8.30
CA PHE A 47 -2.76 -13.26 8.99
C PHE A 47 -3.44 -12.25 9.89
N ILE A 48 -4.77 -12.18 9.83
CA ILE A 48 -5.59 -11.32 10.68
C ILE A 48 -6.65 -12.17 11.38
N ASP A 49 -6.74 -12.01 12.69
CA ASP A 49 -7.87 -12.45 13.50
C ASP A 49 -8.43 -11.25 14.24
N GLY A 50 -9.54 -10.72 13.73
CA GLY A 50 -10.17 -9.52 14.29
C GLY A 50 -10.84 -9.77 15.66
N ASP A 51 -11.27 -10.99 15.93
CA ASP A 51 -11.91 -11.36 17.20
C ASP A 51 -10.87 -11.46 18.32
N GLU A 52 -9.71 -12.04 18.02
CA GLU A 52 -8.59 -12.16 18.97
C GLU A 52 -7.65 -10.95 18.95
N GLY A 53 -7.81 -10.03 18.01
CA GLY A 53 -6.96 -8.84 17.86
C GLY A 53 -5.54 -9.17 17.40
N ILE A 54 -5.38 -10.18 16.55
CA ILE A 54 -4.09 -10.65 16.05
C ILE A 54 -3.87 -10.12 14.64
N LEU A 55 -2.69 -9.52 14.40
CA LEU A 55 -2.18 -9.19 13.07
C LEU A 55 -0.72 -9.60 12.97
N LEU A 56 -0.44 -10.53 12.05
CA LEU A 56 0.91 -11.04 11.81
C LEU A 56 1.34 -10.74 10.37
N HIS A 57 2.57 -10.25 10.19
CA HIS A 57 3.23 -10.17 8.88
C HIS A 57 4.33 -11.24 8.81
N ARG A 58 4.20 -12.20 7.89
CA ARG A 58 5.13 -13.33 7.78
C ARG A 58 5.36 -14.06 9.12
N GLY A 59 4.36 -14.05 10.02
CA GLY A 59 4.44 -14.63 11.36
C GLY A 59 4.98 -13.70 12.45
N TYR A 60 5.45 -12.50 12.11
CA TYR A 60 5.88 -11.49 13.10
C TYR A 60 4.68 -10.65 13.56
N ASP A 61 4.59 -10.42 14.86
CA ASP A 61 3.53 -9.61 15.45
C ASP A 61 3.67 -8.13 15.02
N ILE A 62 2.54 -7.52 14.66
CA ILE A 62 2.52 -6.13 14.18
C ILE A 62 3.00 -5.12 15.24
N ALA A 63 2.73 -5.38 16.53
CA ALA A 63 3.18 -4.50 17.60
C ALA A 63 4.71 -4.52 17.72
N ASP A 64 5.33 -5.70 17.62
CA ASP A 64 6.79 -5.84 17.59
C ASP A 64 7.42 -5.15 16.39
N LEU A 65 6.84 -5.32 15.19
CA LEU A 65 7.31 -4.66 13.98
C LEU A 65 7.20 -3.13 14.07
N ALA A 66 6.07 -2.62 14.57
CA ALA A 66 5.85 -1.18 14.72
C ALA A 66 6.75 -0.54 15.78
N GLU A 67 7.19 -1.30 16.79
CA GLU A 67 8.06 -0.79 17.83
C GLU A 67 9.55 -0.89 17.48
N LYS A 68 9.96 -1.98 16.82
CA LYS A 68 11.37 -2.36 16.67
C LYS A 68 11.93 -2.15 15.26
N CYS A 69 11.07 -1.99 14.25
CA CYS A 69 11.48 -1.90 12.85
C CYS A 69 11.21 -0.51 12.24
N ASN A 70 11.91 -0.21 11.16
CA ASN A 70 11.49 0.84 10.24
C ASN A 70 10.64 0.25 9.09
N PHE A 71 9.95 1.12 8.35
CA PHE A 71 9.04 0.69 7.29
C PHE A 71 9.75 -0.11 6.18
N LEU A 72 10.98 0.23 5.83
CA LEU A 72 11.69 -0.50 4.77
C LEU A 72 12.11 -1.91 5.22
N GLU A 73 12.36 -2.14 6.51
CA GLU A 73 12.57 -3.50 7.04
C GLU A 73 11.30 -4.34 6.91
N VAL A 74 10.13 -3.75 7.20
CA VAL A 74 8.84 -4.43 7.04
C VAL A 74 8.49 -4.63 5.56
N ALA A 75 8.78 -3.66 4.70
CA ALA A 75 8.61 -3.81 3.26
C ALA A 75 9.49 -4.94 2.70
N TYR A 76 10.73 -5.04 3.17
CA TYR A 76 11.63 -6.14 2.84
C TYR A 76 11.06 -7.50 3.31
N LEU A 77 10.62 -7.57 4.57
CA LEU A 77 9.99 -8.77 5.14
C LEU A 77 8.82 -9.26 4.27
N LEU A 78 7.94 -8.36 3.89
CA LEU A 78 6.77 -8.70 3.06
C LEU A 78 7.18 -9.18 1.65
N LEU A 79 8.20 -8.58 1.04
CA LEU A 79 8.66 -8.96 -0.29
C LEU A 79 9.43 -10.29 -0.28
N TYR A 80 10.31 -10.51 0.70
CA TYR A 80 11.31 -11.58 0.66
C TYR A 80 11.10 -12.68 1.71
N GLY A 81 10.22 -12.48 2.69
CA GLY A 81 9.79 -13.53 3.61
C GLY A 81 10.43 -13.50 4.99
N GLU A 82 11.58 -12.85 5.14
CA GLU A 82 12.32 -12.71 6.40
C GLU A 82 12.78 -11.27 6.61
N LEU A 83 13.04 -10.89 7.87
CA LEU A 83 13.65 -9.59 8.15
C LEU A 83 15.07 -9.53 7.59
N PRO A 84 15.49 -8.37 7.03
CA PRO A 84 16.79 -8.28 6.39
C PRO A 84 17.95 -8.36 7.38
N THR A 85 19.02 -8.99 6.98
CA THR A 85 20.34 -8.74 7.58
C THR A 85 20.77 -7.30 7.31
N LYS A 86 21.77 -6.81 8.05
CA LYS A 86 22.29 -5.45 7.81
C LYS A 86 22.71 -5.22 6.35
N GLN A 87 23.38 -6.18 5.73
CA GLN A 87 23.84 -6.07 4.35
C GLN A 87 22.68 -6.02 3.35
N GLU A 88 21.67 -6.85 3.56
CA GLU A 88 20.44 -6.87 2.73
C GLU A 88 19.68 -5.57 2.89
N PHE A 89 19.52 -5.09 4.12
CA PHE A 89 18.88 -3.81 4.38
C PHE A 89 19.62 -2.65 3.71
N ASP A 90 20.94 -2.57 3.87
CA ASP A 90 21.75 -1.51 3.25
C ASP A 90 21.60 -1.51 1.72
N SER A 91 21.56 -2.69 1.09
CA SER A 91 21.34 -2.85 -0.36
C SER A 91 19.92 -2.44 -0.78
N PHE A 92 18.91 -2.89 -0.06
CA PHE A 92 17.51 -2.57 -0.32
C PHE A 92 17.25 -1.08 -0.14
N ASN A 93 17.68 -0.51 0.99
CA ASN A 93 17.55 0.92 1.28
C ASN A 93 18.26 1.77 0.21
N HIS A 94 19.44 1.37 -0.22
CA HIS A 94 20.15 2.03 -1.34
C HIS A 94 19.30 2.02 -2.61
N SER A 95 18.74 0.87 -2.96
CA SER A 95 17.88 0.75 -4.15
C SER A 95 16.65 1.64 -4.05
N ILE A 96 15.92 1.61 -2.93
CA ILE A 96 14.72 2.45 -2.72
C ILE A 96 15.08 3.94 -2.81
N THR A 97 16.11 4.37 -2.08
CA THR A 97 16.54 5.77 -2.03
C THR A 97 16.88 6.30 -3.43
N HIS A 98 17.63 5.52 -4.23
CA HIS A 98 18.09 5.95 -5.57
C HIS A 98 17.02 5.81 -6.66
N HIS A 99 15.86 5.22 -6.35
CA HIS A 99 14.70 5.19 -7.24
C HIS A 99 13.60 6.19 -6.84
N SER A 100 13.78 7.01 -5.81
CA SER A 100 12.76 7.93 -5.29
C SER A 100 12.41 9.09 -6.24
N MET A 101 13.36 9.53 -7.09
CA MET A 101 13.12 10.54 -8.12
C MET A 101 12.12 10.04 -9.17
N VAL A 102 11.23 10.91 -9.61
CA VAL A 102 10.36 10.68 -10.77
C VAL A 102 10.87 11.44 -11.99
N HIS A 103 10.50 10.99 -13.19
CA HIS A 103 10.86 11.68 -14.42
C HIS A 103 10.25 13.09 -14.43
N GLU A 104 11.03 14.11 -14.84
CA GLU A 104 10.59 15.52 -14.81
C GLU A 104 9.30 15.78 -15.60
N GLN A 105 9.04 15.05 -16.67
CA GLN A 105 7.79 15.19 -17.42
C GLN A 105 6.54 14.80 -16.60
N VAL A 106 6.67 14.00 -15.53
CA VAL A 106 5.55 13.71 -14.62
C VAL A 106 5.00 15.00 -14.00
N ARG A 107 5.84 16.01 -13.75
CA ARG A 107 5.40 17.33 -13.27
C ARG A 107 4.39 17.99 -14.19
N SER A 108 4.61 17.88 -15.50
CA SER A 108 3.68 18.44 -16.50
C SER A 108 2.31 17.76 -16.46
N PHE A 109 2.27 16.48 -16.06
CA PHE A 109 1.04 15.73 -15.94
C PHE A 109 0.10 16.30 -14.87
N TYR A 110 0.64 16.85 -13.78
CA TYR A 110 -0.16 17.52 -12.75
C TYR A 110 -0.93 18.73 -13.26
N ASN A 111 -0.42 19.43 -14.27
CA ASN A 111 -1.09 20.60 -14.85
C ASN A 111 -2.43 20.27 -15.53
N GLY A 112 -2.70 18.99 -15.81
CA GLY A 112 -3.97 18.53 -16.36
C GLY A 112 -5.08 18.35 -15.31
N PHE A 113 -4.74 18.38 -14.02
CA PHE A 113 -5.73 18.26 -12.95
C PHE A 113 -6.21 19.63 -12.48
N ARG A 114 -7.41 19.66 -11.94
CA ARG A 114 -7.88 20.82 -11.18
C ARG A 114 -7.17 20.88 -9.84
N ARG A 115 -6.88 22.06 -9.33
CA ARG A 115 -6.21 22.22 -8.03
C ARG A 115 -7.05 21.73 -6.84
N ASP A 116 -8.36 21.77 -6.97
CA ASP A 116 -9.34 21.27 -6.01
C ASP A 116 -9.72 19.80 -6.25
N ALA A 117 -9.01 19.10 -7.12
CA ALA A 117 -9.22 17.68 -7.35
C ALA A 117 -8.84 16.88 -6.09
N HIS A 118 -9.63 15.84 -5.81
CA HIS A 118 -9.35 14.94 -4.70
C HIS A 118 -7.96 14.30 -4.86
N PRO A 119 -7.10 14.28 -3.80
CA PRO A 119 -5.73 13.75 -3.90
C PRO A 119 -5.66 12.32 -4.44
N MET A 120 -6.60 11.47 -4.05
CA MET A 120 -6.65 10.09 -4.54
C MET A 120 -6.94 10.00 -6.04
N ALA A 121 -7.76 10.90 -6.60
CA ALA A 121 -8.00 10.97 -8.05
C ALA A 121 -6.71 11.32 -8.81
N ILE A 122 -5.93 12.27 -8.28
CA ILE A 122 -4.61 12.61 -8.82
C ILE A 122 -3.68 11.40 -8.73
N MET A 123 -3.62 10.73 -7.57
CA MET A 123 -2.76 9.55 -7.36
C MET A 123 -3.08 8.41 -8.35
N VAL A 124 -4.34 8.10 -8.60
CA VAL A 124 -4.74 7.12 -9.63
C VAL A 124 -4.14 7.49 -10.98
N GLY A 125 -4.26 8.76 -11.38
CA GLY A 125 -3.76 9.24 -12.67
C GLY A 125 -2.23 9.18 -12.76
N VAL A 126 -1.51 9.72 -11.78
CA VAL A 126 -0.05 9.83 -11.85
C VAL A 126 0.66 8.49 -11.66
N VAL A 127 0.13 7.58 -10.83
CA VAL A 127 0.69 6.23 -10.69
C VAL A 127 0.45 5.41 -11.96
N GLY A 128 -0.75 5.51 -12.55
CA GLY A 128 -1.04 4.89 -13.85
C GLY A 128 -0.14 5.42 -14.97
N ALA A 129 0.15 6.72 -14.96
CA ALA A 129 1.04 7.35 -15.94
C ALA A 129 2.49 6.82 -15.88
N LEU A 130 2.95 6.29 -14.73
CA LEU A 130 4.28 5.66 -14.65
C LEU A 130 4.44 4.52 -15.67
N SER A 131 3.36 3.87 -16.09
CA SER A 131 3.38 2.87 -17.14
C SER A 131 4.01 3.37 -18.45
N ALA A 132 3.87 4.67 -18.75
CA ALA A 132 4.42 5.29 -19.96
C ALA A 132 5.91 5.65 -19.81
N PHE A 133 6.45 5.66 -18.59
CA PHE A 133 7.84 6.00 -18.31
C PHE A 133 8.72 4.76 -18.06
N TYR A 134 8.12 3.60 -17.80
CA TYR A 134 8.79 2.35 -17.45
C TYR A 134 8.23 1.18 -18.25
N ASN A 135 8.28 1.30 -19.58
CA ASN A 135 7.81 0.26 -20.52
C ASN A 135 8.97 -0.48 -21.22
N ASP A 136 10.18 -0.39 -20.68
CA ASP A 136 11.39 -0.98 -21.26
C ASP A 136 11.29 -2.51 -21.39
N HIS A 137 10.39 -3.12 -20.61
CA HIS A 137 10.14 -4.55 -20.59
C HIS A 137 8.63 -4.83 -20.71
N PRO A 138 8.13 -4.99 -21.93
CA PRO A 138 6.68 -5.10 -22.17
C PRO A 138 6.00 -6.31 -21.51
N ALA A 139 6.77 -7.33 -21.14
CA ALA A 139 6.19 -8.57 -20.61
C ALA A 139 6.15 -8.64 -19.07
N PHE A 140 6.98 -7.89 -18.32
CA PHE A 140 7.14 -8.00 -16.86
C PHE A 140 7.20 -9.47 -16.36
N ASP A 141 7.82 -10.33 -17.16
CA ASP A 141 7.74 -11.80 -17.05
C ASP A 141 8.87 -12.41 -16.22
N THR A 142 9.98 -11.68 -16.01
CA THR A 142 11.07 -12.16 -15.15
C THR A 142 10.93 -11.67 -13.72
N TYR A 143 11.52 -12.45 -12.80
CA TYR A 143 11.57 -12.08 -11.38
C TYR A 143 12.27 -10.74 -11.17
N GLU A 144 13.42 -10.53 -11.82
CA GLU A 144 14.25 -9.33 -11.68
C GLU A 144 13.51 -8.07 -12.10
N ILE A 145 12.71 -8.13 -13.17
CA ILE A 145 11.91 -6.99 -13.63
C ILE A 145 10.78 -6.69 -12.66
N ARG A 146 10.11 -7.72 -12.14
CA ARG A 146 9.05 -7.54 -11.14
C ARG A 146 9.61 -6.99 -9.84
N ASP A 147 10.74 -7.51 -9.38
CA ASP A 147 11.44 -7.04 -8.18
C ASP A 147 11.86 -5.58 -8.30
N LEU A 148 12.55 -5.20 -9.37
CA LEU A 148 12.90 -3.81 -9.65
C LEU A 148 11.66 -2.90 -9.74
N THR A 149 10.56 -3.40 -10.28
CA THR A 149 9.32 -2.64 -10.38
C THR A 149 8.68 -2.42 -9.01
N ALA A 150 8.73 -3.41 -8.12
CA ALA A 150 8.31 -3.26 -6.73
C ALA A 150 9.16 -2.20 -6.01
N HIS A 151 10.48 -2.23 -6.15
CA HIS A 151 11.37 -1.18 -5.62
C HIS A 151 10.99 0.20 -6.14
N ARG A 152 10.77 0.35 -7.45
CA ARG A 152 10.36 1.61 -8.07
C ARG A 152 9.02 2.12 -7.54
N LEU A 153 8.05 1.26 -7.34
CA LEU A 153 6.74 1.62 -6.79
C LEU A 153 6.88 2.09 -5.34
N ILE A 154 7.55 1.31 -4.48
CA ILE A 154 7.81 1.69 -3.08
C ILE A 154 8.53 3.04 -3.01
N ALA A 155 9.55 3.24 -3.85
CA ALA A 155 10.36 4.45 -3.85
C ALA A 155 9.63 5.71 -4.35
N LYS A 156 8.76 5.58 -5.38
CA LYS A 156 8.17 6.72 -6.08
C LYS A 156 6.80 7.15 -5.55
N ILE A 157 6.05 6.24 -4.94
CA ILE A 157 4.71 6.58 -4.42
C ILE A 157 4.76 7.71 -3.38
N PRO A 158 5.69 7.74 -2.41
CA PRO A 158 5.81 8.89 -1.49
C PRO A 158 6.10 10.21 -2.21
N THR A 159 6.96 10.18 -3.23
CA THR A 159 7.27 11.37 -4.03
C THR A 159 6.04 11.88 -4.77
N LEU A 160 5.27 10.99 -5.41
CA LEU A 160 4.04 11.36 -6.10
C LEU A 160 2.96 11.86 -5.13
N ALA A 161 2.84 11.25 -3.96
CA ALA A 161 1.92 11.69 -2.91
C ALA A 161 2.27 13.08 -2.38
N ALA A 162 3.55 13.33 -2.12
CA ALA A 162 4.03 14.66 -1.71
C ALA A 162 3.83 15.70 -2.81
N MET A 163 4.09 15.36 -4.09
CA MET A 163 3.79 16.24 -5.22
C MET A 163 2.29 16.53 -5.32
N THR A 164 1.43 15.55 -5.08
CA THR A 164 -0.03 15.72 -5.04
C THR A 164 -0.44 16.72 -3.96
N HIS A 165 0.11 16.59 -2.75
CA HIS A 165 -0.11 17.54 -1.66
C HIS A 165 0.38 18.95 -2.04
N LYS A 166 1.61 19.08 -2.52
CA LYS A 166 2.18 20.37 -2.95
C LYS A 166 1.36 21.03 -4.04
N TYR A 167 0.85 20.24 -4.99
CA TYR A 167 -0.02 20.74 -6.06
C TYR A 167 -1.33 21.31 -5.50
N SER A 168 -2.00 20.61 -4.58
CA SER A 168 -3.27 21.04 -3.99
C SER A 168 -3.14 22.35 -3.20
N VAL A 169 -2.04 22.52 -2.45
CA VAL A 169 -1.77 23.76 -1.67
C VAL A 169 -1.10 24.86 -2.49
N GLY A 170 -0.74 24.59 -3.75
CA GLY A 170 -0.13 25.57 -4.67
C GLY A 170 1.31 25.94 -4.33
N GLN A 171 2.06 25.02 -3.74
CA GLN A 171 3.47 25.18 -3.42
C GLN A 171 4.38 24.47 -4.44
N PRO A 172 5.65 24.86 -4.56
CA PRO A 172 6.61 24.21 -5.42
C PRO A 172 6.82 22.74 -5.00
N PHE A 173 7.03 21.86 -5.96
CA PHE A 173 7.46 20.50 -5.68
C PHE A 173 8.83 20.47 -5.05
N ILE A 174 9.00 19.65 -4.02
CA ILE A 174 10.25 19.43 -3.33
C ILE A 174 10.78 18.05 -3.71
N TYR A 175 12.06 17.99 -4.04
CA TYR A 175 12.73 16.76 -4.42
C TYR A 175 13.14 15.93 -3.20
N PRO A 176 13.19 14.59 -3.34
CA PRO A 176 13.72 13.73 -2.29
C PRO A 176 15.20 13.99 -2.03
N LYS A 177 15.65 13.69 -0.83
CA LYS A 177 17.04 13.78 -0.38
C LYS A 177 17.53 12.40 0.03
N ASN A 178 18.68 11.99 -0.49
CA ASN A 178 19.23 10.66 -0.24
C ASN A 178 19.77 10.45 1.19
N GLU A 179 20.04 11.54 1.92
CA GLU A 179 20.49 11.49 3.31
C GLU A 179 19.37 11.30 4.35
N LEU A 180 18.11 11.42 3.95
CA LEU A 180 16.96 11.24 4.83
C LEU A 180 16.45 9.79 4.76
N ASP A 181 15.92 9.31 5.89
CA ASP A 181 15.18 8.05 5.87
C ASP A 181 13.86 8.15 5.10
N TYR A 182 13.17 7.03 4.93
CA TYR A 182 11.96 6.94 4.11
C TYR A 182 10.84 7.86 4.63
N ALA A 183 10.57 7.85 5.93
CA ALA A 183 9.52 8.65 6.55
C ALA A 183 9.93 10.14 6.61
N GLU A 184 11.18 10.42 6.97
CA GLU A 184 11.73 11.78 6.97
C GLU A 184 11.68 12.40 5.58
N ASN A 185 12.01 11.63 4.55
CA ASN A 185 12.01 12.08 3.17
C ASN A 185 10.61 12.41 2.68
N PHE A 186 9.63 11.59 3.02
CA PHE A 186 8.23 11.89 2.73
C PHE A 186 7.77 13.20 3.39
N LEU A 187 8.05 13.38 4.66
CA LEU A 187 7.72 14.62 5.40
C LEU A 187 8.46 15.82 4.84
N HIS A 188 9.74 15.67 4.49
CA HIS A 188 10.51 16.70 3.83
C HIS A 188 9.84 17.15 2.51
N MET A 189 9.50 16.22 1.66
CA MET A 189 8.85 16.54 0.38
C MET A 189 7.47 17.18 0.55
N CYS A 190 6.72 16.81 1.59
CA CYS A 190 5.41 17.38 1.87
C CYS A 190 5.49 18.81 2.43
N PHE A 191 6.43 19.10 3.31
CA PHE A 191 6.37 20.31 4.15
C PHE A 191 7.51 21.30 3.94
N ALA A 192 8.65 20.88 3.37
CA ALA A 192 9.71 21.84 3.05
C ALA A 192 9.27 22.85 1.98
N VAL A 193 9.87 24.03 2.01
CA VAL A 193 9.73 25.07 0.99
C VAL A 193 11.12 25.55 0.57
N PRO A 194 11.30 26.03 -0.69
CA PRO A 194 12.63 26.46 -1.15
C PRO A 194 13.16 27.71 -0.44
N ALA A 195 12.29 28.46 0.23
CA ALA A 195 12.63 29.76 0.83
C ALA A 195 13.44 29.65 2.14
N GLU A 196 13.37 28.51 2.84
CA GLU A 196 14.01 28.31 4.14
C GLU A 196 14.42 26.86 4.37
N PRO A 197 15.41 26.60 5.25
CA PRO A 197 15.75 25.25 5.65
C PRO A 197 14.61 24.59 6.42
N TYR A 198 14.26 23.36 6.03
CA TYR A 198 13.29 22.53 6.75
C TYR A 198 14.00 21.41 7.49
N LYS A 199 13.73 21.30 8.79
CA LYS A 199 14.21 20.21 9.63
C LYS A 199 13.01 19.35 10.04
N VAL A 200 13.07 18.08 9.68
CA VAL A 200 12.04 17.11 10.07
C VAL A 200 12.03 16.95 11.59
N ASN A 201 10.83 16.98 12.16
CA ASN A 201 10.66 16.67 13.58
C ASN A 201 10.78 15.15 13.78
N PRO A 202 11.73 14.65 14.60
CA PRO A 202 11.97 13.22 14.76
C PRO A 202 10.77 12.47 15.35
N VAL A 203 9.97 13.12 16.20
CA VAL A 203 8.75 12.50 16.76
C VAL A 203 7.71 12.28 15.66
N VAL A 204 7.55 13.26 14.76
CA VAL A 204 6.63 13.13 13.62
C VAL A 204 7.13 12.10 12.62
N ALA A 205 8.45 12.03 12.37
CA ALA A 205 9.05 11.01 11.51
C ALA A 205 8.82 9.61 12.07
N GLN A 206 9.03 9.42 13.37
CA GLN A 206 8.77 8.13 14.02
C GLN A 206 7.28 7.75 13.98
N ALA A 207 6.38 8.69 14.20
CA ALA A 207 4.95 8.45 14.09
C ALA A 207 4.54 8.06 12.65
N MET A 208 5.08 8.76 11.64
CA MET A 208 4.85 8.45 10.24
C MET A 208 5.38 7.06 9.87
N ASN A 209 6.57 6.69 10.34
CA ASN A 209 7.13 5.36 10.15
C ASN A 209 6.20 4.27 10.70
N LYS A 210 5.69 4.44 11.93
CA LYS A 210 4.71 3.51 12.53
C LYS A 210 3.42 3.44 11.72
N LEU A 211 2.90 4.57 11.25
CA LEU A 211 1.71 4.59 10.39
C LEU A 211 1.93 3.82 9.08
N PHE A 212 3.09 3.95 8.45
CA PHE A 212 3.42 3.16 7.26
C PHE A 212 3.47 1.66 7.55
N ILE A 213 4.07 1.24 8.68
CA ILE A 213 4.11 -0.17 9.09
C ILE A 213 2.70 -0.71 9.34
N LEU A 214 1.88 0.02 10.10
CA LEU A 214 0.51 -0.38 10.43
C LEU A 214 -0.42 -0.46 9.21
N HIS A 215 -0.07 0.19 8.10
CA HIS A 215 -0.84 0.17 6.86
C HIS A 215 -0.17 -0.63 5.73
N ALA A 216 0.92 -1.37 6.03
CA ALA A 216 1.71 -2.03 4.99
C ALA A 216 0.93 -3.13 4.24
N ASP A 217 0.18 -3.96 4.97
CA ASP A 217 -0.67 -4.99 4.38
C ASP A 217 -1.81 -5.40 5.34
N HIS A 218 -3.00 -5.66 4.78
CA HIS A 218 -4.17 -6.14 5.51
C HIS A 218 -4.86 -7.27 4.72
N GLU A 219 -4.10 -8.31 4.37
CA GLU A 219 -4.58 -9.51 3.64
C GLU A 219 -5.26 -9.19 2.29
N GLN A 220 -6.38 -9.89 2.02
CA GLN A 220 -7.18 -9.73 0.82
C GLN A 220 -8.20 -8.60 0.94
N ASN A 221 -7.75 -7.42 1.38
CA ASN A 221 -8.56 -6.22 1.30
C ASN A 221 -8.94 -5.89 -0.17
N ALA A 222 -9.84 -4.93 -0.35
CA ALA A 222 -10.34 -4.59 -1.68
C ALA A 222 -9.23 -4.15 -2.66
N SER A 223 -8.19 -3.44 -2.19
CA SER A 223 -7.05 -3.02 -3.03
C SER A 223 -6.20 -4.21 -3.46
N THR A 224 -5.81 -5.08 -2.52
CA THR A 224 -5.01 -6.27 -2.81
C THR A 224 -5.73 -7.19 -3.80
N SER A 225 -7.02 -7.46 -3.58
CA SER A 225 -7.84 -8.27 -4.47
C SER A 225 -7.95 -7.66 -5.87
N THR A 226 -8.11 -6.32 -5.96
CA THR A 226 -8.17 -5.61 -7.24
C THR A 226 -6.84 -5.66 -7.98
N VAL A 227 -5.71 -5.42 -7.29
CA VAL A 227 -4.37 -5.52 -7.90
C VAL A 227 -4.11 -6.93 -8.44
N ARG A 228 -4.47 -7.95 -7.67
CA ARG A 228 -4.33 -9.36 -8.09
C ARG A 228 -5.20 -9.68 -9.30
N LEU A 229 -6.47 -9.23 -9.29
CA LEU A 229 -7.38 -9.44 -10.41
C LEU A 229 -6.85 -8.75 -11.69
N ALA A 230 -6.44 -7.48 -11.59
CA ALA A 230 -5.84 -6.76 -12.71
C ALA A 230 -4.55 -7.44 -13.19
N GLY A 231 -3.68 -7.86 -12.29
CA GLY A 231 -2.43 -8.56 -12.59
C GLY A 231 -2.62 -9.92 -13.25
N SER A 232 -3.75 -10.61 -12.98
CA SER A 232 -4.06 -11.91 -13.59
C SER A 232 -4.22 -11.85 -15.11
N SER A 233 -4.47 -10.66 -15.65
CA SER A 233 -4.52 -10.42 -17.10
C SER A 233 -3.15 -10.19 -17.75
N GLY A 234 -2.07 -10.17 -16.98
CA GLY A 234 -0.74 -9.75 -17.44
C GLY A 234 -0.57 -8.25 -17.56
N ALA A 235 -1.48 -7.46 -16.96
CA ALA A 235 -1.36 -6.01 -16.96
C ALA A 235 -0.11 -5.54 -16.21
N ASN A 236 0.42 -4.42 -16.67
CA ASN A 236 1.62 -3.79 -16.12
C ASN A 236 1.41 -3.41 -14.63
N PRO A 237 2.40 -3.65 -13.76
CA PRO A 237 2.28 -3.44 -12.32
C PRO A 237 1.90 -2.01 -11.92
N TYR A 238 2.32 -0.99 -12.66
CA TYR A 238 1.93 0.40 -12.38
C TYR A 238 0.43 0.61 -12.61
N ALA A 239 -0.12 0.04 -13.69
CA ALA A 239 -1.55 0.07 -13.98
C ALA A 239 -2.35 -0.73 -12.94
N CYS A 240 -1.84 -1.90 -12.52
CA CYS A 240 -2.46 -2.70 -11.46
C CYS A 240 -2.49 -1.94 -10.14
N THR A 241 -1.39 -1.26 -9.78
CA THR A 241 -1.31 -0.44 -8.57
C THR A 241 -2.26 0.76 -8.64
N ALA A 242 -2.39 1.40 -9.80
CA ALA A 242 -3.37 2.48 -9.99
C ALA A 242 -4.82 1.98 -9.78
N ALA A 243 -5.15 0.78 -10.23
CA ALA A 243 -6.44 0.15 -9.95
C ALA A 243 -6.65 -0.11 -8.45
N GLY A 244 -5.62 -0.55 -7.73
CA GLY A 244 -5.63 -0.68 -6.27
C GLY A 244 -5.86 0.66 -5.57
N ILE A 245 -5.19 1.72 -6.01
CA ILE A 245 -5.38 3.09 -5.48
C ILE A 245 -6.81 3.59 -5.74
N ALA A 246 -7.37 3.30 -6.92
CA ALA A 246 -8.77 3.63 -7.21
C ALA A 246 -9.74 2.94 -6.25
N THR A 247 -9.47 1.68 -5.91
CA THR A 247 -10.26 0.93 -4.93
C THR A 247 -10.05 1.46 -3.50
N LEU A 248 -8.79 1.83 -3.17
CA LEU A 248 -8.45 2.43 -1.88
C LEU A 248 -9.21 3.73 -1.60
N TRP A 249 -9.52 4.49 -2.63
CA TRP A 249 -10.30 5.73 -2.52
C TRP A 249 -11.76 5.50 -2.11
N GLY A 250 -12.28 4.28 -2.20
CA GLY A 250 -13.65 3.98 -1.83
C GLY A 250 -13.98 4.27 -0.36
N PRO A 251 -15.20 4.77 -0.04
CA PRO A 251 -15.57 5.15 1.33
C PRO A 251 -15.59 3.97 2.32
N SER A 252 -15.77 2.76 1.80
CA SER A 252 -15.77 1.52 2.61
C SER A 252 -14.36 0.89 2.72
N HIS A 253 -13.30 1.59 2.30
CA HIS A 253 -11.92 1.15 2.38
C HIS A 253 -11.04 2.30 2.91
N GLY A 254 -10.09 2.83 2.16
CA GLY A 254 -9.22 3.93 2.60
C GLY A 254 -9.96 5.25 2.88
N GLY A 255 -11.12 5.47 2.28
CA GLY A 255 -11.99 6.60 2.62
C GLY A 255 -12.49 6.61 4.07
N ALA A 256 -12.42 5.48 4.79
CA ALA A 256 -12.70 5.42 6.22
C ALA A 256 -11.69 6.25 7.03
N ASN A 257 -10.41 6.28 6.64
CA ASN A 257 -9.38 7.12 7.28
C ASN A 257 -9.69 8.61 7.12
N GLU A 258 -10.20 9.02 5.97
CA GLU A 258 -10.66 10.39 5.75
C GLU A 258 -11.87 10.74 6.63
N ALA A 259 -12.79 9.80 6.81
CA ALA A 259 -13.94 9.96 7.73
C ALA A 259 -13.48 10.11 9.18
N VAL A 260 -12.44 9.39 9.61
CA VAL A 260 -11.84 9.56 10.96
C VAL A 260 -11.28 10.97 11.14
N LEU A 261 -10.56 11.51 10.15
CA LEU A 261 -10.05 12.89 10.24
C LEU A 261 -11.18 13.91 10.37
N ARG A 262 -12.25 13.78 9.59
CA ARG A 262 -13.44 14.65 9.72
C ARG A 262 -14.10 14.52 11.09
N MET A 263 -14.22 13.31 11.62
CA MET A 263 -14.73 13.07 12.97
C MET A 263 -13.87 13.76 14.04
N LEU A 264 -12.55 13.68 13.94
CA LEU A 264 -11.65 14.36 14.87
C LEU A 264 -11.76 15.89 14.77
N ASP A 265 -11.91 16.44 13.58
CA ASP A 265 -12.14 17.87 13.35
C ASP A 265 -13.50 18.31 13.95
N GLU A 266 -14.54 17.50 13.84
CA GLU A 266 -15.87 17.75 14.43
C GLU A 266 -15.81 17.73 15.96
N ILE A 267 -15.11 16.77 16.55
CA ILE A 267 -14.88 16.71 18.00
C ILE A 267 -14.09 17.96 18.47
N GLY A 268 -13.04 18.34 17.78
CA GLY A 268 -12.24 19.53 17.99
C GLY A 268 -11.35 19.52 19.24
N SER A 269 -11.78 18.91 20.36
CA SER A 269 -10.99 18.83 21.59
C SER A 269 -11.39 17.61 22.44
N ALA A 270 -10.40 17.08 23.19
CA ALA A 270 -10.57 15.83 23.94
C ALA A 270 -11.68 15.89 25.01
N ASP A 271 -11.97 17.04 25.57
CA ASP A 271 -13.03 17.25 26.56
C ASP A 271 -14.44 17.08 25.98
N LYS A 272 -14.62 17.18 24.66
CA LYS A 272 -15.87 16.97 23.94
C LYS A 272 -16.15 15.52 23.56
N ILE A 273 -15.15 14.64 23.67
CA ILE A 273 -15.32 13.22 23.32
C ILE A 273 -16.53 12.55 24.01
N PRO A 274 -16.74 12.74 25.36
CA PRO A 274 -17.87 12.11 26.04
C PRO A 274 -19.24 12.59 25.54
N GLU A 275 -19.33 13.81 25.03
CA GLU A 275 -20.55 14.36 24.44
C GLU A 275 -20.78 13.79 23.03
N PHE A 276 -19.71 13.69 22.24
CA PHE A 276 -19.75 13.18 20.88
C PHE A 276 -20.16 11.69 20.80
N ILE A 277 -19.73 10.88 21.79
CA ILE A 277 -20.04 9.43 21.84
C ILE A 277 -21.47 9.13 22.33
N LYS A 278 -22.18 10.07 22.96
CA LYS A 278 -23.56 9.91 23.43
C LYS A 278 -24.57 9.98 22.31
#